data_49edd4275cc9531f9ed674973dec5010
#
_entry.id   49edd4275cc9531f9ed674973dec5010
#
_cell.length_a   1.000
_cell.length_b   1.000
_cell.length_c   1.000
_cell.angle_alpha   90.00
_cell.angle_beta   90.00
_cell.angle_gamma   90.00
#
_symmetry.space_group_name_H-M   'P 1'
#
loop_
_entity.id
_entity.type
_entity.pdbx_description
1 polymer ?
#
loop_
_entity_poly.entity_id
_entity_poly.type
_entity_poly.pdbx_seq_one_letter_code
_entity_poly.pdbx_strand_id
1 'polypeptide(L)'
;MFVSTKTIKDNEMVLYDLISRNIKIKKRTFVALGCISGLANALVLALINNVAENISDISKENHILYYLALFSLTIAIYGLTQQRLMTKAARTVEKAIAGLRVELFECVRHTELSTLEKIGKERIFNTLSKELQTISQSAQLFVIIGQSITLVFFTSLYIAYHSFVAFLVISVLIMLGASIHRLRADEIQKNMQLSFESENMLIQRLSDLLDGFKEVKLSVPRADDLEHEFISDSNRAKKAKTTTQTLFATDFVLSQITFFAATGAMVFVVPMLSNVYTDVVIKVTTASLFLIGPITSIVGGIPIYTTATEAANNVLALENELKLASQKAQHQDTKHSETQIRAFEEIRLEGAYYQHNRDKGDRPFFVGPVDLSIKPGQITFITGGNGSGKTTFIRMLTGLYELQGGQISLNSNAITNNDLDTYRSLFTAVFSDFHLFKQLYGIRTSSQQEIDDWLLFLEMNTKVSVKDAQFSTIDLSSGQRKRLALLSTILENRPVYIFDEWAADQDPIFRRKFYEQVLPKLKARGNTVIAITHDDAYFHLADVHLKMVEGQLMEHHSVENEGMPS
;
A
#
# COMPACT_ATOMS: atom_id res chain seq x y z
N MET A 1 -7.33 -1.19 33.71
CA MET A 1 -7.06 0.21 34.00
C MET A 1 -5.56 0.51 34.03
N PHE A 2 -4.72 -0.09 33.18
CA PHE A 2 -3.27 0.15 33.09
C PHE A 2 -2.73 -0.15 31.67
N VAL A 3 -3.37 0.41 30.61
CA VAL A 3 -2.95 0.21 29.21
C VAL A 3 -2.53 1.51 28.53
N SER A 4 -2.50 2.64 29.21
CA SER A 4 -2.49 3.94 28.54
C SER A 4 -1.13 4.65 28.36
N THR A 5 -0.07 4.30 29.09
CA THR A 5 1.19 5.06 29.01
C THR A 5 2.28 4.41 28.13
N LYS A 6 2.16 3.12 27.85
CA LYS A 6 3.11 2.38 27.00
C LYS A 6 2.80 2.57 25.52
N THR A 7 1.50 2.60 25.17
CA THR A 7 1.01 2.73 23.78
C THR A 7 1.36 4.08 23.13
N ILE A 8 1.34 5.18 23.90
CA ILE A 8 1.68 6.52 23.36
C ILE A 8 3.17 6.63 23.07
N LYS A 9 4.02 6.07 23.93
CA LYS A 9 5.48 6.10 23.75
C LYS A 9 5.97 5.21 22.61
N ASP A 10 5.27 4.09 22.38
CA ASP A 10 5.57 3.18 21.27
C ASP A 10 5.10 3.79 19.94
N ASN A 11 3.97 4.51 19.92
CA ASN A 11 3.46 5.19 18.71
C ASN A 11 4.29 6.43 18.31
N GLU A 12 4.91 7.15 19.23
CA GLU A 12 5.73 8.34 18.90
C GLU A 12 7.00 7.99 18.10
N MET A 13 7.52 6.76 18.23
CA MET A 13 8.70 6.32 17.49
C MET A 13 8.40 5.70 16.11
N VAL A 14 7.18 5.21 15.87
CA VAL A 14 6.81 4.43 14.69
C VAL A 14 7.07 5.18 13.38
N LEU A 15 6.53 6.39 13.27
CA LEU A 15 6.69 7.20 12.05
C LEU A 15 8.16 7.60 11.82
N TYR A 16 8.85 7.96 12.90
CA TYR A 16 10.27 8.28 12.83
C TYR A 16 11.10 7.06 12.43
N ASP A 17 10.84 5.91 13.01
CA ASP A 17 11.56 4.66 12.72
C ASP A 17 11.31 4.22 11.28
N LEU A 18 10.08 4.34 10.78
CA LEU A 18 9.74 4.05 9.39
C LEU A 18 10.55 4.92 8.41
N ILE A 19 10.62 6.24 8.66
CA ILE A 19 11.34 7.18 7.79
C ILE A 19 12.85 7.03 7.95
N SER A 20 13.35 6.73 9.16
CA SER A 20 14.77 6.67 9.45
C SER A 20 15.44 5.36 9.04
N ARG A 21 14.67 4.29 8.87
CA ARG A 21 15.17 2.95 8.52
C ARG A 21 15.94 2.95 7.20
N ASN A 22 15.38 3.58 6.17
CA ASN A 22 15.93 3.57 4.82
C ASN A 22 16.87 4.76 4.52
N ILE A 23 16.99 5.72 5.45
CA ILE A 23 17.80 6.91 5.23
C ILE A 23 18.53 7.29 6.51
N LYS A 24 19.85 7.45 6.44
CA LYS A 24 20.63 8.04 7.53
C LYS A 24 20.25 9.52 7.70
N ILE A 25 19.21 9.79 8.50
CA ILE A 25 18.79 11.15 8.81
C ILE A 25 19.87 11.80 9.65
N LYS A 26 20.51 12.85 9.13
CA LYS A 26 21.46 13.67 9.91
C LYS A 26 20.67 14.55 10.89
N LYS A 27 20.16 13.95 11.99
CA LYS A 27 19.39 14.65 13.05
C LYS A 27 20.00 16.00 13.44
N ARG A 28 21.33 16.01 13.64
CA ARG A 28 22.07 17.24 14.03
C ARG A 28 21.85 18.39 13.05
N THR A 29 21.75 18.10 11.74
CA THR A 29 21.55 19.16 10.74
C THR A 29 20.13 19.70 10.76
N PHE A 30 19.12 18.85 10.98
CA PHE A 30 17.72 19.28 11.11
C PHE A 30 17.52 20.12 12.37
N VAL A 31 18.06 19.64 13.49
CA VAL A 31 18.01 20.36 14.77
C VAL A 31 18.74 21.71 14.65
N ALA A 32 19.96 21.74 14.09
CA ALA A 32 20.72 22.97 13.92
C ALA A 32 19.98 24.00 13.03
N LEU A 33 19.44 23.58 11.87
CA LEU A 33 18.66 24.46 11.01
C LEU A 33 17.38 24.95 11.69
N GLY A 34 16.68 24.07 12.42
CA GLY A 34 15.50 24.45 13.21
C GLY A 34 15.82 25.46 14.31
N CYS A 35 16.90 25.24 15.06
CA CYS A 35 17.36 26.18 16.10
C CYS A 35 17.76 27.55 15.51
N ILE A 36 18.51 27.55 14.38
CA ILE A 36 18.89 28.81 13.72
C ILE A 36 17.65 29.56 13.23
N SER A 37 16.70 28.86 12.61
CA SER A 37 15.43 29.43 12.12
C SER A 37 14.58 29.99 13.28
N GLY A 38 14.44 29.23 14.38
CA GLY A 38 13.68 29.64 15.54
C GLY A 38 14.35 30.81 16.27
N LEU A 39 15.68 30.81 16.43
CA LEU A 39 16.43 31.92 17.02
C LEU A 39 16.33 33.17 16.17
N ALA A 40 16.49 33.07 14.85
CA ALA A 40 16.34 34.21 13.94
C ALA A 40 14.95 34.84 14.06
N ASN A 41 13.89 34.01 14.14
CA ASN A 41 12.53 34.49 14.31
C ASN A 41 12.31 35.17 15.67
N ALA A 42 12.89 34.65 16.77
CA ALA A 42 12.88 35.31 18.09
C ALA A 42 13.69 36.63 18.11
N LEU A 43 14.80 36.70 17.36
CA LEU A 43 15.58 37.93 17.20
C LEU A 43 14.81 39.02 16.44
N VAL A 44 13.96 38.64 15.45
CA VAL A 44 13.07 39.61 14.79
C VAL A 44 12.18 40.30 15.81
N LEU A 45 11.57 39.53 16.74
CA LEU A 45 10.76 40.06 17.81
C LEU A 45 11.57 41.00 18.76
N ALA A 46 12.75 40.53 19.16
CA ALA A 46 13.62 41.31 20.05
C ALA A 46 14.04 42.64 19.41
N LEU A 47 14.35 42.65 18.12
CA LEU A 47 14.70 43.86 17.37
C LEU A 47 13.51 44.82 17.26
N ILE A 48 12.32 44.33 16.96
CA ILE A 48 11.10 45.15 16.87
C ILE A 48 10.85 45.83 18.24
N ASN A 49 10.89 45.07 19.33
CA ASN A 49 10.67 45.61 20.68
C ASN A 49 11.73 46.62 21.06
N ASN A 50 13.01 46.38 20.77
CA ASN A 50 14.10 47.28 21.08
C ASN A 50 14.03 48.61 20.30
N VAL A 51 13.66 48.52 18.99
CA VAL A 51 13.46 49.73 18.17
C VAL A 51 12.25 50.54 18.64
N ALA A 52 11.13 49.85 18.98
CA ALA A 52 9.92 50.52 19.46
C ALA A 52 10.13 51.26 20.77
N GLU A 53 10.96 50.74 21.67
CA GLU A 53 11.30 51.40 22.97
C GLU A 53 12.17 52.64 22.78
N ASN A 54 13.16 52.54 21.90
CA ASN A 54 14.16 53.58 21.75
C ASN A 54 13.88 54.55 20.58
N ILE A 55 12.63 54.64 20.12
CA ILE A 55 12.26 55.37 18.90
C ILE A 55 12.57 56.87 19.00
N SER A 56 12.48 57.46 20.23
CA SER A 56 12.82 58.85 20.51
C SER A 56 14.32 59.14 20.44
N ASP A 57 15.16 58.15 20.83
CA ASP A 57 16.63 58.30 20.83
C ASP A 57 17.25 57.90 19.47
N ILE A 58 16.55 57.06 18.70
CA ILE A 58 16.94 56.55 17.39
C ILE A 58 16.71 57.59 16.27
N SER A 59 16.08 58.71 16.54
CA SER A 59 15.82 59.81 15.57
C SER A 59 17.09 60.44 14.95
N LYS A 60 18.29 60.04 15.36
CA LYS A 60 19.54 60.31 14.66
C LYS A 60 19.67 59.31 13.49
N GLU A 61 19.62 59.81 12.27
CA GLU A 61 19.51 59.09 10.99
C GLU A 61 20.39 57.80 10.84
N ASN A 62 21.56 57.78 11.44
CA ASN A 62 22.49 56.63 11.32
C ASN A 62 22.06 55.38 12.12
N HIS A 63 21.29 55.53 13.21
CA HIS A 63 20.87 54.39 14.02
C HIS A 63 19.69 53.62 13.40
N ILE A 64 18.77 54.30 12.70
CA ILE A 64 17.62 53.69 12.04
C ILE A 64 18.11 52.76 10.89
N LEU A 65 19.07 53.24 10.10
CA LEU A 65 19.65 52.43 9.00
C LEU A 65 20.35 51.17 9.53
N TYR A 66 21.05 51.25 10.65
CA TYR A 66 21.70 50.12 11.29
C TYR A 66 20.67 49.05 11.73
N TYR A 67 19.61 49.44 12.44
CA TYR A 67 18.57 48.53 12.89
C TYR A 67 17.78 47.94 11.70
N LEU A 68 17.50 48.73 10.66
CA LEU A 68 16.86 48.24 9.43
C LEU A 68 17.73 47.23 8.71
N ALA A 69 19.04 47.46 8.62
CA ALA A 69 19.97 46.50 8.02
C ALA A 69 20.03 45.20 8.83
N LEU A 70 20.10 45.28 10.17
CA LEU A 70 20.12 44.12 11.05
C LEU A 70 18.80 43.33 10.98
N PHE A 71 17.65 43.99 10.93
CA PHE A 71 16.33 43.40 10.74
C PHE A 71 16.22 42.69 9.41
N SER A 72 16.65 43.33 8.31
CA SER A 72 16.65 42.76 6.97
C SER A 72 17.57 41.55 6.88
N LEU A 73 18.74 41.59 7.50
CA LEU A 73 19.68 40.47 7.59
C LEU A 73 19.07 39.28 8.33
N THR A 74 18.39 39.55 9.47
CA THR A 74 17.74 38.53 10.30
C THR A 74 16.61 37.83 9.53
N ILE A 75 15.79 38.58 8.79
CA ILE A 75 14.74 38.05 7.92
C ILE A 75 15.36 37.18 6.79
N ALA A 76 16.46 37.65 6.19
CA ALA A 76 17.13 36.89 5.16
C ALA A 76 17.70 35.57 5.70
N ILE A 77 18.31 35.57 6.87
CA ILE A 77 18.79 34.34 7.55
C ILE A 77 17.62 33.39 7.84
N TYR A 78 16.53 33.92 8.40
CA TYR A 78 15.31 33.15 8.64
C TYR A 78 14.81 32.50 7.33
N GLY A 79 14.57 33.29 6.29
CA GLY A 79 14.02 32.82 5.01
C GLY A 79 14.89 31.74 4.35
N LEU A 80 16.21 31.98 4.27
CA LEU A 80 17.16 31.02 3.69
C LEU A 80 17.23 29.71 4.50
N THR A 81 17.23 29.81 5.83
CA THR A 81 17.30 28.64 6.71
C THR A 81 16.02 27.84 6.63
N GLN A 82 14.88 28.53 6.64
CA GLN A 82 13.55 27.92 6.53
C GLN A 82 13.37 27.19 5.19
N GLN A 83 13.72 27.83 4.09
CA GLN A 83 13.64 27.22 2.76
C GLN A 83 14.51 25.96 2.69
N ARG A 84 15.75 26.02 3.19
CA ARG A 84 16.65 24.85 3.22
C ARG A 84 16.10 23.73 4.09
N LEU A 85 15.54 24.06 5.25
CA LEU A 85 14.96 23.08 6.16
C LEU A 85 13.77 22.34 5.53
N MET A 86 12.81 23.11 4.97
CA MET A 86 11.64 22.54 4.30
C MET A 86 12.01 21.69 3.07
N THR A 87 12.90 22.20 2.21
CA THR A 87 13.34 21.46 1.02
C THR A 87 14.08 20.17 1.39
N LYS A 88 14.91 20.22 2.44
CA LYS A 88 15.63 19.05 2.92
C LYS A 88 14.70 18.01 3.54
N ALA A 89 13.70 18.45 4.30
CA ALA A 89 12.70 17.57 4.89
C ALA A 89 11.88 16.87 3.80
N ALA A 90 11.33 17.63 2.85
CA ALA A 90 10.58 17.08 1.73
C ALA A 90 11.39 16.03 0.94
N ARG A 91 12.62 16.37 0.55
CA ARG A 91 13.49 15.42 -0.17
C ARG A 91 13.81 14.17 0.65
N THR A 92 13.97 14.30 1.96
CA THR A 92 14.28 13.15 2.83
C THR A 92 13.08 12.22 2.93
N VAL A 93 11.87 12.77 3.14
CA VAL A 93 10.64 11.97 3.25
C VAL A 93 10.29 11.32 1.92
N GLU A 94 10.33 12.05 0.80
CA GLU A 94 10.06 11.47 -0.52
C GLU A 94 11.04 10.35 -0.87
N LYS A 95 12.32 10.50 -0.51
CA LYS A 95 13.30 9.42 -0.70
C LYS A 95 12.98 8.20 0.16
N ALA A 96 12.53 8.40 1.41
CA ALA A 96 12.11 7.30 2.29
C ALA A 96 10.91 6.56 1.71
N ILE A 97 9.91 7.31 1.24
CA ILE A 97 8.69 6.76 0.63
C ILE A 97 9.01 5.99 -0.65
N ALA A 98 9.89 6.54 -1.51
CA ALA A 98 10.33 5.83 -2.70
C ALA A 98 11.02 4.50 -2.35
N GLY A 99 11.87 4.50 -1.32
CA GLY A 99 12.49 3.28 -0.79
C GLY A 99 11.48 2.27 -0.27
N LEU A 100 10.50 2.73 0.52
CA LEU A 100 9.42 1.88 1.05
C LEU A 100 8.55 1.28 -0.05
N ARG A 101 8.23 2.04 -1.11
CA ARG A 101 7.49 1.50 -2.26
C ARG A 101 8.25 0.36 -2.94
N VAL A 102 9.55 0.51 -3.13
CA VAL A 102 10.38 -0.53 -3.73
C VAL A 102 10.45 -1.75 -2.79
N GLU A 103 10.67 -1.54 -1.50
CA GLU A 103 10.74 -2.62 -0.50
C GLU A 103 9.42 -3.41 -0.42
N LEU A 104 8.28 -2.71 -0.34
CA LEU A 104 6.96 -3.35 -0.33
C LEU A 104 6.67 -4.08 -1.64
N PHE A 105 7.05 -3.52 -2.79
CA PHE A 105 6.92 -4.19 -4.08
C PHE A 105 7.73 -5.50 -4.11
N GLU A 106 8.97 -5.48 -3.62
CA GLU A 106 9.81 -6.68 -3.52
C GLU A 106 9.20 -7.70 -2.55
N CYS A 107 8.65 -7.26 -1.41
CA CYS A 107 7.95 -8.16 -0.50
C CYS A 107 6.73 -8.82 -1.17
N VAL A 108 5.92 -8.04 -1.90
CA VAL A 108 4.76 -8.57 -2.66
C VAL A 108 5.22 -9.59 -3.71
N ARG A 109 6.30 -9.29 -4.44
CA ARG A 109 6.85 -10.17 -5.48
C ARG A 109 7.29 -11.54 -4.94
N HIS A 110 7.82 -11.57 -3.71
CA HIS A 110 8.31 -12.80 -3.08
C HIS A 110 7.28 -13.47 -2.15
N THR A 111 6.07 -12.91 -2.04
CA THR A 111 5.01 -13.46 -1.20
C THR A 111 4.26 -14.55 -1.95
N GLU A 112 3.88 -15.61 -1.26
CA GLU A 112 3.06 -16.68 -1.82
C GLU A 112 1.66 -16.23 -2.19
N LEU A 113 1.09 -16.81 -3.27
CA LEU A 113 -0.23 -16.47 -3.78
C LEU A 113 -1.31 -16.61 -2.70
N SER A 114 -1.28 -17.68 -1.91
CA SER A 114 -2.26 -17.92 -0.83
C SER A 114 -2.28 -16.83 0.22
N THR A 115 -1.13 -16.22 0.51
CA THR A 115 -1.02 -15.09 1.45
C THR A 115 -1.50 -13.79 0.81
N LEU A 116 -1.18 -13.54 -0.47
CA LEU A 116 -1.68 -12.37 -1.19
C LEU A 116 -3.21 -12.39 -1.30
N GLU A 117 -3.81 -13.56 -1.54
CA GLU A 117 -5.27 -13.74 -1.57
C GLU A 117 -5.91 -13.44 -0.20
N LYS A 118 -5.27 -13.82 0.91
CA LYS A 118 -5.73 -13.51 2.28
C LYS A 118 -5.63 -12.03 2.64
N ILE A 119 -4.55 -11.37 2.25
CA ILE A 119 -4.33 -9.93 2.51
C ILE A 119 -5.32 -9.08 1.71
N GLY A 120 -5.61 -9.49 0.47
CA GLY A 120 -6.49 -8.78 -0.46
C GLY A 120 -5.77 -7.68 -1.25
N LYS A 121 -6.13 -7.54 -2.53
CA LYS A 121 -5.54 -6.56 -3.46
C LYS A 121 -5.80 -5.12 -3.01
N GLU A 122 -7.01 -4.84 -2.51
CA GLU A 122 -7.46 -3.52 -2.08
C GLU A 122 -6.61 -2.98 -0.94
N ARG A 123 -6.28 -3.82 0.06
CA ARG A 123 -5.45 -3.41 1.20
C ARG A 123 -4.03 -3.07 0.75
N ILE A 124 -3.44 -3.89 -0.13
CA ILE A 124 -2.10 -3.64 -0.67
C ILE A 124 -2.09 -2.34 -1.47
N PHE A 125 -3.08 -2.14 -2.35
CA PHE A 125 -3.19 -0.93 -3.16
C PHE A 125 -3.39 0.33 -2.31
N ASN A 126 -4.29 0.28 -1.32
CA ASN A 126 -4.53 1.39 -0.41
C ASN A 126 -3.28 1.77 0.38
N THR A 127 -2.54 0.78 0.87
CA THR A 127 -1.31 1.03 1.62
C THR A 127 -0.24 1.68 0.74
N LEU A 128 -0.01 1.16 -0.47
CA LEU A 128 1.01 1.68 -1.40
C LEU A 128 0.67 3.06 -1.98
N SER A 129 -0.61 3.40 -2.09
CA SER A 129 -1.07 4.69 -2.66
C SER A 129 -1.46 5.69 -1.57
N LYS A 130 -2.52 5.42 -0.81
CA LYS A 130 -3.13 6.37 0.12
C LYS A 130 -2.30 6.58 1.40
N GLU A 131 -1.86 5.49 2.05
CA GLU A 131 -1.15 5.61 3.33
C GLU A 131 0.23 6.26 3.14
N LEU A 132 1.00 5.85 2.15
CA LEU A 132 2.28 6.47 1.85
C LEU A 132 2.13 7.94 1.41
N GLN A 133 1.06 8.30 0.70
CA GLN A 133 0.76 9.69 0.36
C GLN A 133 0.42 10.53 1.59
N THR A 134 -0.33 9.97 2.54
CA THR A 134 -0.65 10.63 3.82
C THR A 134 0.62 10.96 4.60
N ILE A 135 1.57 10.01 4.66
CA ILE A 135 2.88 10.23 5.29
C ILE A 135 3.66 11.34 4.56
N SER A 136 3.65 11.34 3.22
CA SER A 136 4.32 12.38 2.42
C SER A 136 3.78 13.77 2.73
N GLN A 137 2.45 13.94 2.71
CA GLN A 137 1.80 15.23 2.96
C GLN A 137 2.05 15.77 4.37
N SER A 138 2.20 14.90 5.35
CA SER A 138 2.48 15.29 6.75
C SER A 138 3.89 15.83 6.96
N ALA A 139 4.83 15.56 6.06
CA ALA A 139 6.25 15.90 6.23
C ALA A 139 6.51 17.40 6.42
N GLN A 140 5.81 18.25 5.66
CA GLN A 140 5.95 19.72 5.78
C GLN A 140 5.48 20.24 7.13
N LEU A 141 4.41 19.63 7.65
CA LEU A 141 3.81 20.02 8.92
C LEU A 141 4.67 19.65 10.11
N PHE A 142 5.40 18.54 10.06
CA PHE A 142 6.39 18.20 11.08
C PHE A 142 7.51 19.24 11.18
N VAL A 143 7.93 19.82 10.05
CA VAL A 143 8.90 20.91 10.04
C VAL A 143 8.32 22.16 10.70
N ILE A 144 7.08 22.51 10.36
CA ILE A 144 6.38 23.68 10.94
C ILE A 144 6.20 23.50 12.46
N ILE A 145 5.78 22.31 12.90
CA ILE A 145 5.63 21.99 14.33
C ILE A 145 6.98 22.08 15.05
N GLY A 146 8.03 21.46 14.51
CA GLY A 146 9.37 21.50 15.11
C GLY A 146 9.92 22.92 15.21
N GLN A 147 9.71 23.74 14.19
CA GLN A 147 10.05 25.16 14.20
C GLN A 147 9.23 25.93 15.25
N SER A 148 7.93 25.69 15.32
CA SER A 148 7.03 26.32 16.29
C SER A 148 7.45 26.01 17.72
N ILE A 149 7.83 24.77 18.02
CA ILE A 149 8.38 24.38 19.33
C ILE A 149 9.66 25.15 19.63
N THR A 150 10.56 25.29 18.67
CA THR A 150 11.80 26.02 18.83
C THR A 150 11.54 27.50 19.07
N LEU A 151 10.58 28.09 18.34
CA LEU A 151 10.20 29.50 18.52
C LEU A 151 9.56 29.74 19.89
N VAL A 152 8.64 28.86 20.33
CA VAL A 152 8.06 28.94 21.69
C VAL A 152 9.15 28.89 22.73
N PHE A 153 10.15 28.03 22.60
CA PHE A 153 11.26 27.91 23.51
C PHE A 153 12.07 29.22 23.61
N PHE A 154 12.51 29.78 22.47
CA PHE A 154 13.32 31.03 22.49
C PHE A 154 12.50 32.23 22.92
N THR A 155 11.23 32.33 22.53
CA THR A 155 10.36 33.44 23.01
C THR A 155 10.08 33.33 24.51
N SER A 156 9.88 32.12 25.04
CA SER A 156 9.74 31.89 26.47
C SER A 156 11.02 32.30 27.23
N LEU A 157 12.19 32.03 26.70
CA LEU A 157 13.48 32.43 27.25
C LEU A 157 13.63 33.98 27.23
N TYR A 158 13.20 34.64 26.15
CA TYR A 158 13.15 36.09 26.04
C TYR A 158 12.24 36.72 27.13
N ILE A 159 11.05 36.12 27.33
CA ILE A 159 10.13 36.55 28.40
C ILE A 159 10.76 36.34 29.78
N ALA A 160 11.43 35.21 30.02
CA ALA A 160 12.11 34.92 31.30
C ALA A 160 13.23 35.94 31.61
N TYR A 161 13.94 36.39 30.58
CA TYR A 161 14.99 37.41 30.71
C TYR A 161 14.43 38.77 31.17
N HIS A 162 13.25 39.17 30.65
CA HIS A 162 12.62 40.45 31.03
C HIS A 162 11.79 40.37 32.31
N SER A 163 11.10 39.23 32.55
CA SER A 163 10.32 39.03 33.78
C SER A 163 10.16 37.54 34.08
N PHE A 164 10.80 37.08 35.15
CA PHE A 164 10.68 35.68 35.58
C PHE A 164 9.25 35.32 36.03
N VAL A 165 8.53 36.31 36.63
CA VAL A 165 7.12 36.12 37.02
C VAL A 165 6.24 35.90 35.79
N ALA A 166 6.43 36.69 34.74
CA ALA A 166 5.71 36.52 33.48
C ALA A 166 5.99 35.17 32.84
N PHE A 167 7.23 34.69 32.84
CA PHE A 167 7.61 33.37 32.39
C PHE A 167 6.89 32.26 33.15
N LEU A 168 6.81 32.35 34.48
CA LEU A 168 6.07 31.37 35.29
C LEU A 168 4.58 31.34 34.94
N VAL A 169 3.96 32.50 34.81
CA VAL A 169 2.53 32.62 34.47
C VAL A 169 2.25 31.98 33.09
N ILE A 170 3.05 32.30 32.06
CA ILE A 170 2.91 31.70 30.73
C ILE A 170 3.14 30.18 30.78
N SER A 171 4.16 29.73 31.49
CA SER A 171 4.49 28.32 31.61
C SER A 171 3.35 27.52 32.26
N VAL A 172 2.73 28.05 33.32
CA VAL A 172 1.57 27.43 33.96
C VAL A 172 0.39 27.34 32.99
N LEU A 173 0.10 28.40 32.23
CA LEU A 173 -1.02 28.44 31.30
C LEU A 173 -0.77 27.50 30.09
N ILE A 174 0.44 27.41 29.57
CA ILE A 174 0.79 26.44 28.54
C ILE A 174 0.64 24.99 29.06
N MET A 175 1.10 24.72 30.29
CA MET A 175 0.92 23.39 30.90
C MET A 175 -0.54 23.05 31.14
N LEU A 176 -1.37 24.01 31.53
CA LEU A 176 -2.81 23.84 31.69
C LEU A 176 -3.47 23.49 30.36
N GLY A 177 -3.19 24.21 29.28
CA GLY A 177 -3.68 23.94 27.93
C GLY A 177 -3.26 22.54 27.42
N ALA A 178 -2.00 22.19 27.62
CA ALA A 178 -1.47 20.86 27.26
C ALA A 178 -2.15 19.74 28.08
N SER A 179 -2.45 19.98 29.36
CA SER A 179 -3.15 19.02 30.22
C SER A 179 -4.60 18.78 29.77
N ILE A 180 -5.32 19.84 29.43
CA ILE A 180 -6.70 19.75 28.89
C ILE A 180 -6.70 18.92 27.59
N HIS A 181 -5.77 19.22 26.69
CA HIS A 181 -5.64 18.46 25.45
C HIS A 181 -5.34 16.97 25.71
N ARG A 182 -4.45 16.68 26.65
CA ARG A 182 -4.07 15.30 27.00
C ARG A 182 -5.26 14.49 27.56
N LEU A 183 -6.13 15.12 28.34
CA LEU A 183 -7.34 14.48 28.88
C LEU A 183 -8.35 14.08 27.79
N ARG A 184 -8.33 14.78 26.65
CA ARG A 184 -9.26 14.54 25.53
C ARG A 184 -8.67 13.69 24.40
N ALA A 185 -7.37 13.42 24.45
CA ALA A 185 -6.66 12.70 23.38
C ALA A 185 -7.26 11.33 23.09
N ASP A 186 -7.63 10.56 24.12
CA ASP A 186 -8.23 9.22 23.99
C ASP A 186 -9.61 9.26 23.30
N GLU A 187 -10.43 10.28 23.62
CA GLU A 187 -11.72 10.50 22.99
C GLU A 187 -11.57 10.86 21.51
N ILE A 188 -10.63 11.72 21.20
CA ILE A 188 -10.30 12.12 19.82
C ILE A 188 -9.84 10.91 19.03
N GLN A 189 -8.92 10.11 19.56
CA GLN A 189 -8.39 8.92 18.89
C GLN A 189 -9.50 7.90 18.60
N LYS A 190 -10.37 7.62 19.56
CA LYS A 190 -11.50 6.70 19.40
C LYS A 190 -12.47 7.15 18.29
N ASN A 191 -12.87 8.43 18.30
CA ASN A 191 -13.79 8.96 17.29
C ASN A 191 -13.13 9.02 15.90
N MET A 192 -11.82 9.26 15.84
CA MET A 192 -11.07 9.23 14.60
C MET A 192 -11.04 7.82 13.99
N GLN A 193 -10.80 6.78 14.79
CA GLN A 193 -10.87 5.39 14.34
C GLN A 193 -12.25 5.03 13.79
N LEU A 194 -13.33 5.38 14.52
CA LEU A 194 -14.72 5.18 14.04
C LEU A 194 -14.99 5.91 12.70
N SER A 195 -14.40 7.09 12.53
CA SER A 195 -14.50 7.84 11.27
C SER A 195 -13.83 7.09 10.11
N PHE A 196 -12.63 6.55 10.31
CA PHE A 196 -11.92 5.76 9.29
C PHE A 196 -12.65 4.46 8.93
N GLU A 197 -13.15 3.73 9.93
CA GLU A 197 -13.92 2.50 9.71
C GLU A 197 -15.18 2.79 8.87
N SER A 198 -15.90 3.87 9.20
CA SER A 198 -17.11 4.27 8.46
C SER A 198 -16.79 4.72 7.03
N GLU A 199 -15.67 5.40 6.80
CA GLU A 199 -15.23 5.82 5.47
C GLU A 199 -14.82 4.64 4.60
N ASN A 200 -14.19 3.62 5.19
CA ASN A 200 -13.87 2.37 4.49
C ASN A 200 -15.13 1.60 4.06
N MET A 201 -16.17 1.55 4.91
CA MET A 201 -17.45 0.94 4.53
C MET A 201 -18.09 1.64 3.32
N LEU A 202 -18.05 2.98 3.27
CA LEU A 202 -18.56 3.73 2.11
C LEU A 202 -17.82 3.39 0.82
N ILE A 203 -16.49 3.26 0.88
CA ILE A 203 -15.68 2.89 -0.27
C ILE A 203 -16.05 1.48 -0.74
N GLN A 204 -16.24 0.55 0.20
CA GLN A 204 -16.67 -0.82 -0.13
C GLN A 204 -18.05 -0.83 -0.81
N ARG A 205 -19.05 -0.10 -0.30
CA ARG A 205 -20.38 0.02 -0.94
C ARG A 205 -20.31 0.61 -2.35
N LEU A 206 -19.44 1.59 -2.54
CA LEU A 206 -19.21 2.16 -3.88
C LEU A 206 -18.58 1.14 -4.82
N SER A 207 -17.63 0.32 -4.33
CA SER A 207 -17.06 -0.78 -5.12
C SER A 207 -18.14 -1.80 -5.49
N ASP A 208 -18.97 -2.21 -4.55
CA ASP A 208 -20.10 -3.13 -4.79
C ASP A 208 -21.04 -2.61 -5.88
N LEU A 209 -21.33 -1.29 -5.85
CA LEU A 209 -22.15 -0.64 -6.91
C LEU A 209 -21.47 -0.70 -8.28
N LEU A 210 -20.16 -0.41 -8.34
CA LEU A 210 -19.41 -0.38 -9.59
C LEU A 210 -19.22 -1.78 -10.18
N ASP A 211 -18.91 -2.75 -9.34
CA ASP A 211 -18.71 -4.14 -9.74
C ASP A 211 -20.02 -4.80 -10.16
N GLY A 212 -21.11 -4.52 -9.43
CA GLY A 212 -22.48 -4.99 -9.71
C GLY A 212 -23.32 -4.02 -10.55
N PHE A 213 -22.72 -3.07 -11.28
CA PHE A 213 -23.46 -1.98 -11.94
C PHE A 213 -24.51 -2.48 -12.94
N LYS A 214 -24.22 -3.55 -13.68
CA LYS A 214 -25.14 -4.12 -14.66
C LYS A 214 -26.39 -4.70 -13.98
N GLU A 215 -26.19 -5.43 -12.89
CA GLU A 215 -27.26 -6.05 -12.09
C GLU A 215 -28.12 -5.01 -11.40
N VAL A 216 -27.49 -3.96 -10.86
CA VAL A 216 -28.20 -2.82 -10.25
C VAL A 216 -29.01 -2.08 -11.30
N LYS A 217 -28.47 -1.87 -12.52
CA LYS A 217 -29.15 -1.16 -13.59
C LYS A 217 -30.37 -1.91 -14.13
N LEU A 218 -30.39 -3.22 -14.00
CA LEU A 218 -31.49 -4.08 -14.45
C LEU A 218 -32.60 -4.27 -13.38
N SER A 219 -32.38 -3.85 -12.14
CA SER A 219 -33.32 -4.08 -11.03
C SER A 219 -33.49 -2.84 -10.17
N VAL A 220 -34.61 -2.15 -10.37
CA VAL A 220 -34.96 -0.97 -9.56
C VAL A 220 -34.97 -1.25 -8.06
N PRO A 221 -35.63 -2.35 -7.56
CA PRO A 221 -35.60 -2.64 -6.13
C PRO A 221 -34.19 -2.82 -5.56
N ARG A 222 -33.28 -3.47 -6.33
CA ARG A 222 -31.88 -3.64 -5.90
C ARG A 222 -31.15 -2.30 -5.85
N ALA A 223 -31.42 -1.41 -6.81
CA ALA A 223 -30.86 -0.07 -6.82
C ALA A 223 -31.32 0.73 -5.60
N ASP A 224 -32.61 0.68 -5.28
CA ASP A 224 -33.21 1.37 -4.14
C ASP A 224 -32.65 0.84 -2.80
N ASP A 225 -32.56 -0.47 -2.62
CA ASP A 225 -32.00 -1.08 -1.41
C ASP A 225 -30.52 -0.67 -1.22
N LEU A 226 -29.72 -0.72 -2.28
CA LEU A 226 -28.31 -0.33 -2.24
C LEU A 226 -28.15 1.17 -1.93
N GLU A 227 -29.02 2.02 -2.50
CA GLU A 227 -29.05 3.46 -2.23
C GLU A 227 -29.39 3.72 -0.76
N HIS A 228 -30.39 3.02 -0.21
CA HIS A 228 -30.76 3.13 1.21
C HIS A 228 -29.61 2.73 2.14
N GLU A 229 -28.92 1.64 1.85
CA GLU A 229 -27.74 1.23 2.62
C GLU A 229 -26.60 2.25 2.51
N PHE A 230 -26.33 2.76 1.30
CA PHE A 230 -25.31 3.77 1.09
C PHE A 230 -25.63 5.07 1.83
N ILE A 231 -26.88 5.54 1.81
CA ILE A 231 -27.33 6.71 2.56
C ILE A 231 -27.15 6.49 4.06
N SER A 232 -27.49 5.30 4.57
CA SER A 232 -27.32 4.94 5.98
C SER A 232 -25.84 5.00 6.39
N ASP A 233 -24.95 4.34 5.63
CA ASP A 233 -23.52 4.32 5.88
C ASP A 233 -22.90 5.72 5.72
N SER A 234 -23.37 6.52 4.73
CA SER A 234 -22.97 7.92 4.53
C SER A 234 -23.33 8.79 5.74
N ASN A 235 -24.53 8.61 6.30
CA ASN A 235 -24.96 9.32 7.50
C ASN A 235 -24.13 8.93 8.73
N ARG A 236 -23.75 7.65 8.85
CA ARG A 236 -22.85 7.17 9.91
C ARG A 236 -21.46 7.80 9.78
N ALA A 237 -20.89 7.76 8.58
CA ALA A 237 -19.59 8.38 8.30
C ALA A 237 -19.62 9.90 8.55
N LYS A 238 -20.68 10.59 8.08
CA LYS A 238 -20.90 12.01 8.35
C LYS A 238 -20.93 12.29 9.86
N LYS A 239 -21.68 11.51 10.63
CA LYS A 239 -21.79 11.69 12.09
C LYS A 239 -20.41 11.51 12.76
N ALA A 240 -19.70 10.43 12.46
CA ALA A 240 -18.38 10.15 13.01
C ALA A 240 -17.38 11.27 12.65
N LYS A 241 -17.33 11.67 11.39
CA LYS A 241 -16.44 12.73 10.89
C LYS A 241 -16.78 14.11 11.51
N THR A 242 -18.08 14.44 11.60
CA THR A 242 -18.50 15.69 12.23
C THR A 242 -18.13 15.71 13.71
N THR A 243 -18.31 14.61 14.45
CA THR A 243 -17.92 14.50 15.85
C THR A 243 -16.42 14.74 16.01
N THR A 244 -15.59 14.06 15.21
CA THR A 244 -14.13 14.22 15.21
C THR A 244 -13.72 15.65 14.91
N GLN A 245 -14.30 16.28 13.88
CA GLN A 245 -14.00 17.68 13.52
C GLN A 245 -14.44 18.66 14.59
N THR A 246 -15.57 18.42 15.26
CA THR A 246 -16.03 19.24 16.38
C THR A 246 -15.10 19.16 17.58
N LEU A 247 -14.56 17.96 17.88
CA LEU A 247 -13.57 17.79 18.93
C LEU A 247 -12.30 18.57 18.62
N PHE A 248 -11.78 18.52 17.39
CA PHE A 248 -10.61 19.30 16.98
C PHE A 248 -10.88 20.81 17.02
N ALA A 249 -12.05 21.25 16.53
CA ALA A 249 -12.44 22.66 16.58
C ALA A 249 -12.51 23.16 18.03
N THR A 250 -13.06 22.35 18.94
CA THR A 250 -13.14 22.69 20.37
C THR A 250 -11.76 22.80 20.98
N ASP A 251 -10.84 21.87 20.69
CA ASP A 251 -9.45 21.93 21.17
C ASP A 251 -8.71 23.15 20.64
N PHE A 252 -8.93 23.50 19.38
CA PHE A 252 -8.37 24.70 18.78
C PHE A 252 -8.87 25.98 19.49
N VAL A 253 -10.19 26.08 19.70
CA VAL A 253 -10.79 27.22 20.40
C VAL A 253 -10.30 27.30 21.84
N LEU A 254 -10.23 26.18 22.58
CA LEU A 254 -9.69 26.15 23.94
C LEU A 254 -8.23 26.62 24.00
N SER A 255 -7.43 26.22 23.02
CA SER A 255 -6.04 26.68 22.90
C SER A 255 -5.97 28.19 22.67
N GLN A 256 -6.86 28.77 21.86
CA GLN A 256 -6.94 30.23 21.66
C GLN A 256 -7.39 30.97 22.91
N ILE A 257 -8.39 30.44 23.63
CA ILE A 257 -8.85 31.02 24.90
C ILE A 257 -7.71 31.00 25.91
N THR A 258 -7.01 29.89 26.07
CA THR A 258 -5.86 29.78 26.97
C THR A 258 -4.78 30.81 26.63
N PHE A 259 -4.56 31.03 25.34
CA PHE A 259 -3.62 32.02 24.86
C PHE A 259 -4.06 33.45 25.16
N PHE A 260 -5.33 33.83 24.89
CA PHE A 260 -5.84 35.14 25.26
C PHE A 260 -5.82 35.37 26.77
N ALA A 261 -6.11 34.32 27.55
CA ALA A 261 -5.95 34.37 29.01
C ALA A 261 -4.49 34.64 29.44
N ALA A 262 -3.53 33.99 28.73
CA ALA A 262 -2.11 34.25 28.97
C ALA A 262 -1.73 35.70 28.67
N THR A 263 -2.17 36.22 27.52
CA THR A 263 -1.92 37.63 27.15
C THR A 263 -2.56 38.61 28.14
N GLY A 264 -3.82 38.33 28.54
CA GLY A 264 -4.49 39.12 29.57
C GLY A 264 -3.76 39.08 30.93
N ALA A 265 -3.27 37.89 31.31
CA ALA A 265 -2.49 37.78 32.56
C ALA A 265 -1.19 38.59 32.52
N MET A 266 -0.55 38.76 31.34
CA MET A 266 0.62 39.64 31.21
C MET A 266 0.29 41.09 31.50
N VAL A 267 -0.89 41.57 31.08
CA VAL A 267 -1.30 42.97 31.24
C VAL A 267 -1.88 43.23 32.62
N PHE A 268 -2.70 42.30 33.15
CA PHE A 268 -3.44 42.57 34.41
C PHE A 268 -2.82 41.92 35.64
N VAL A 269 -2.24 40.71 35.52
CA VAL A 269 -1.79 39.93 36.69
C VAL A 269 -0.30 40.14 36.98
N VAL A 270 0.55 40.16 35.96
CA VAL A 270 2.01 40.29 36.14
C VAL A 270 2.39 41.62 36.86
N PRO A 271 1.80 42.78 36.51
CA PRO A 271 2.09 44.03 37.24
C PRO A 271 1.67 44.00 38.72
N MET A 272 0.64 43.21 39.06
CA MET A 272 0.19 43.08 40.46
C MET A 272 1.11 42.17 41.28
N LEU A 273 1.79 41.22 40.65
CA LEU A 273 2.67 40.25 41.31
C LEU A 273 4.13 40.73 41.41
N SER A 274 4.50 41.72 40.63
CA SER A 274 5.88 42.26 40.62
C SER A 274 5.87 43.76 40.31
N ASN A 275 6.75 44.53 40.94
CA ASN A 275 6.97 45.95 40.67
C ASN A 275 7.67 46.11 39.29
N VAL A 276 6.95 45.81 38.20
CA VAL A 276 7.49 45.85 36.85
C VAL A 276 7.21 47.20 36.21
N TYR A 277 8.22 47.78 35.58
CA TYR A 277 8.07 49.02 34.81
C TYR A 277 7.20 48.81 33.57
N THR A 278 6.47 49.86 33.15
CA THR A 278 5.54 49.82 32.00
C THR A 278 6.20 49.25 30.74
N ASP A 279 7.47 49.55 30.49
CA ASP A 279 8.23 49.10 29.32
C ASP A 279 8.39 47.58 29.29
N VAL A 280 8.59 46.95 30.45
CA VAL A 280 8.70 45.48 30.56
C VAL A 280 7.35 44.82 30.28
N VAL A 281 6.25 45.42 30.74
CA VAL A 281 4.89 44.89 30.45
C VAL A 281 4.61 44.92 28.96
N ILE A 282 4.98 45.97 28.25
CA ILE A 282 4.81 46.08 26.79
C ILE A 282 5.62 45.01 26.09
N LYS A 283 6.90 44.83 26.43
CA LYS A 283 7.79 43.80 25.81
C LYS A 283 7.26 42.39 26.01
N VAL A 284 6.83 42.06 27.21
CA VAL A 284 6.32 40.72 27.54
C VAL A 284 4.96 40.48 26.89
N THR A 285 4.09 41.49 26.83
CA THR A 285 2.80 41.38 26.15
C THR A 285 2.99 41.17 24.64
N THR A 286 3.85 41.95 23.99
CA THR A 286 4.18 41.78 22.57
C THR A 286 4.79 40.41 22.30
N ALA A 287 5.69 39.95 23.17
CA ALA A 287 6.27 38.61 23.07
C ALA A 287 5.21 37.52 23.25
N SER A 288 4.25 37.68 24.14
CA SER A 288 3.15 36.74 24.32
C SER A 288 2.25 36.69 23.08
N LEU A 289 1.92 37.82 22.47
CA LEU A 289 1.16 37.89 21.23
C LEU A 289 1.87 37.15 20.07
N PHE A 290 3.20 37.18 20.04
CA PHE A 290 4.00 36.51 19.04
C PHE A 290 3.95 34.96 19.17
N LEU A 291 3.55 34.42 20.32
CA LEU A 291 3.38 32.99 20.56
C LEU A 291 2.09 32.43 19.95
N ILE A 292 1.11 33.24 19.51
CA ILE A 292 -0.18 32.78 18.97
C ILE A 292 0.04 31.81 17.80
N GLY A 293 0.77 32.26 16.77
CA GLY A 293 0.99 31.50 15.55
C GLY A 293 1.66 30.14 15.81
N PRO A 294 2.78 30.10 16.53
CA PRO A 294 3.44 28.83 16.88
C PRO A 294 2.59 27.89 17.70
N ILE A 295 1.90 28.33 18.72
CA ILE A 295 1.02 27.47 19.53
C ILE A 295 -0.14 26.92 18.69
N THR A 296 -0.77 27.76 17.87
CA THR A 296 -1.82 27.35 16.93
C THR A 296 -1.31 26.31 15.93
N SER A 297 -0.09 26.47 15.43
CA SER A 297 0.54 25.51 14.51
C SER A 297 0.82 24.16 15.18
N ILE A 298 1.24 24.16 16.46
CA ILE A 298 1.46 22.93 17.22
C ILE A 298 0.13 22.19 17.43
N VAL A 299 -0.90 22.89 17.90
CA VAL A 299 -2.23 22.30 18.17
C VAL A 299 -2.89 21.82 16.88
N GLY A 300 -2.88 22.65 15.82
CA GLY A 300 -3.41 22.28 14.50
C GLY A 300 -2.66 21.13 13.81
N GLY A 301 -1.42 20.88 14.22
CA GLY A 301 -0.63 19.76 13.73
C GLY A 301 -0.95 18.40 14.37
N ILE A 302 -1.64 18.38 15.52
CA ILE A 302 -1.95 17.13 16.25
C ILE A 302 -2.81 16.15 15.42
N PRO A 303 -3.93 16.57 14.77
CA PRO A 303 -4.70 15.68 13.91
C PRO A 303 -3.88 15.07 12.80
N ILE A 304 -3.01 15.86 12.21
CA ILE A 304 -2.17 15.43 11.08
C ILE A 304 -1.11 14.44 11.53
N TYR A 305 -0.51 14.69 12.70
CA TYR A 305 0.42 13.76 13.33
C TYR A 305 -0.26 12.41 13.63
N THR A 306 -1.46 12.42 14.19
CA THR A 306 -2.23 11.20 14.49
C THR A 306 -2.56 10.43 13.22
N THR A 307 -3.02 11.11 12.16
CA THR A 307 -3.33 10.49 10.86
C THR A 307 -2.08 9.88 10.21
N ALA A 308 -0.96 10.59 10.26
CA ALA A 308 0.30 10.10 9.70
C ALA A 308 0.87 8.91 10.49
N THR A 309 0.69 8.89 11.80
CA THR A 309 1.11 7.78 12.66
C THR A 309 0.26 6.54 12.39
N GLU A 310 -1.06 6.70 12.22
CA GLU A 310 -1.95 5.59 11.85
C GLU A 310 -1.59 5.03 10.46
N ALA A 311 -1.35 5.90 9.47
CA ALA A 311 -0.87 5.50 8.17
C ALA A 311 0.46 4.71 8.25
N ALA A 312 1.39 5.15 9.11
CA ALA A 312 2.65 4.45 9.33
C ALA A 312 2.45 3.07 9.98
N ASN A 313 1.52 2.95 10.94
CA ASN A 313 1.15 1.67 11.55
C ASN A 313 0.58 0.70 10.52
N ASN A 314 -0.31 1.18 9.63
CA ASN A 314 -0.89 0.36 8.56
C ASN A 314 0.18 -0.13 7.57
N VAL A 315 1.14 0.73 7.20
CA VAL A 315 2.29 0.36 6.35
C VAL A 315 3.14 -0.71 7.02
N LEU A 316 3.49 -0.53 8.30
CA LEU A 316 4.30 -1.50 9.05
C LEU A 316 3.56 -2.83 9.28
N ALA A 317 2.26 -2.79 9.54
CA ALA A 317 1.45 -4.00 9.67
C ALA A 317 1.47 -4.81 8.38
N LEU A 318 1.23 -4.17 7.22
CA LEU A 318 1.33 -4.82 5.92
C LEU A 318 2.74 -5.34 5.64
N GLU A 319 3.76 -4.53 5.90
CA GLU A 319 5.17 -4.91 5.71
C GLU A 319 5.52 -6.16 6.52
N ASN A 320 5.11 -6.21 7.78
CA ASN A 320 5.37 -7.35 8.65
C ASN A 320 4.65 -8.61 8.19
N GLU A 321 3.37 -8.50 7.78
CA GLU A 321 2.62 -9.62 7.20
C GLU A 321 3.30 -10.17 5.94
N LEU A 322 3.71 -9.29 5.03
CA LEU A 322 4.42 -9.66 3.81
C LEU A 322 5.81 -10.25 4.10
N LYS A 323 6.56 -9.66 5.03
CA LYS A 323 7.89 -10.18 5.42
C LYS A 323 7.82 -11.53 6.10
N LEU A 324 6.85 -11.77 6.97
CA LEU A 324 6.65 -13.08 7.58
C LEU A 324 6.32 -14.16 6.53
N ALA A 325 5.55 -13.79 5.51
CA ALA A 325 5.24 -14.67 4.40
C ALA A 325 6.45 -14.87 3.47
N SER A 326 7.20 -13.82 3.18
CA SER A 326 8.39 -13.90 2.32
C SER A 326 9.60 -14.55 3.02
N GLN A 327 9.75 -14.44 4.34
CA GLN A 327 10.83 -15.12 5.08
C GLN A 327 10.70 -16.64 5.05
N LYS A 328 9.50 -17.16 4.94
CA LYS A 328 9.31 -18.60 4.65
C LYS A 328 9.83 -18.95 3.26
N ALA A 329 9.81 -18.02 2.32
CA ALA A 329 10.32 -18.17 0.95
C ALA A 329 11.80 -17.73 0.80
N GLN A 330 12.31 -16.84 1.66
CA GLN A 330 13.63 -16.17 1.55
C GLN A 330 14.83 -16.97 2.11
N HIS A 331 14.75 -18.28 2.30
CA HIS A 331 16.00 -19.03 2.43
C HIS A 331 16.83 -19.05 1.13
N GLN A 332 16.56 -18.11 0.18
CA GLN A 332 17.08 -18.13 -1.19
C GLN A 332 17.52 -16.77 -1.73
N ASP A 333 18.57 -16.17 -1.15
CA ASP A 333 19.42 -15.27 -1.93
C ASP A 333 20.56 -16.07 -2.60
N THR A 334 20.22 -17.00 -3.45
CA THR A 334 21.12 -17.46 -4.49
C THR A 334 20.81 -16.67 -5.75
N LYS A 335 21.78 -15.86 -6.20
CA LYS A 335 21.81 -15.19 -7.49
C LYS A 335 21.05 -16.02 -8.51
N HIS A 336 20.04 -15.42 -9.16
CA HIS A 336 19.34 -16.02 -10.29
C HIS A 336 20.36 -16.60 -11.27
N SER A 337 20.67 -17.85 -11.10
CA SER A 337 21.22 -18.63 -12.18
C SER A 337 20.09 -18.78 -13.19
N GLU A 338 20.20 -18.15 -14.35
CA GLU A 338 19.26 -18.26 -15.48
C GLU A 338 19.23 -19.68 -16.05
N THR A 339 19.34 -20.70 -15.21
CA THR A 339 19.26 -22.08 -15.63
C THR A 339 17.79 -22.42 -15.85
N GLN A 340 17.25 -21.96 -16.98
CA GLN A 340 15.97 -22.46 -17.47
C GLN A 340 16.11 -23.96 -17.73
N ILE A 341 15.35 -24.76 -16.99
CA ILE A 341 15.20 -26.18 -17.30
C ILE A 341 14.43 -26.25 -18.63
N ARG A 342 15.12 -26.65 -19.71
CA ARG A 342 14.50 -26.77 -21.04
C ARG A 342 13.86 -28.11 -21.29
N ALA A 343 14.15 -29.12 -20.49
CA ALA A 343 13.62 -30.47 -20.59
C ALA A 343 13.53 -31.11 -19.20
N PHE A 344 12.55 -31.95 -19.00
CA PHE A 344 12.38 -32.78 -17.81
C PHE A 344 12.06 -34.23 -18.27
N GLU A 345 12.24 -35.20 -17.38
CA GLU A 345 11.93 -36.59 -17.63
C GLU A 345 10.59 -36.98 -17.00
N GLU A 346 10.34 -36.54 -15.78
CA GLU A 346 9.11 -36.79 -15.04
C GLU A 346 8.86 -35.72 -13.99
N ILE A 347 7.60 -35.31 -13.87
CA ILE A 347 7.08 -34.56 -12.70
C ILE A 347 6.16 -35.53 -11.95
N ARG A 348 6.45 -35.82 -10.69
CA ARG A 348 5.68 -36.76 -9.88
C ARG A 348 5.16 -36.09 -8.62
N LEU A 349 3.87 -36.28 -8.35
CA LEU A 349 3.22 -35.93 -7.08
C LEU A 349 3.00 -37.22 -6.29
N GLU A 350 3.30 -37.22 -4.99
CA GLU A 350 3.13 -38.38 -4.11
C GLU A 350 2.41 -37.91 -2.84
N GLY A 351 1.16 -38.36 -2.66
CA GLY A 351 0.31 -38.00 -1.54
C GLY A 351 0.09 -36.49 -1.38
N ALA A 352 0.23 -35.72 -2.47
CA ALA A 352 0.20 -34.27 -2.42
C ALA A 352 -1.21 -33.74 -2.09
N TYR A 353 -1.33 -32.90 -1.06
CA TYR A 353 -2.62 -32.30 -0.71
C TYR A 353 -2.52 -30.85 -0.28
N TYR A 354 -3.64 -30.13 -0.45
CA TYR A 354 -3.84 -28.75 -0.01
C TYR A 354 -5.23 -28.57 0.58
N GLN A 355 -5.32 -27.82 1.67
CA GLN A 355 -6.55 -27.44 2.34
C GLN A 355 -6.80 -25.94 2.23
N HIS A 356 -7.93 -25.58 1.68
CA HIS A 356 -8.43 -24.21 1.76
C HIS A 356 -8.95 -23.94 3.17
N ASN A 357 -8.25 -23.06 3.89
CA ASN A 357 -8.78 -22.50 5.15
C ASN A 357 -9.83 -21.43 4.78
N ARG A 358 -11.10 -21.81 4.77
CA ARG A 358 -12.21 -20.86 4.73
C ARG A 358 -12.44 -20.27 6.13
N ASP A 359 -13.03 -19.05 6.15
CA ASP A 359 -13.34 -18.35 7.40
C ASP A 359 -14.16 -19.18 8.38
N LYS A 360 -14.10 -18.81 9.67
CA LYS A 360 -14.73 -19.54 10.79
C LYS A 360 -16.19 -19.90 10.51
N GLY A 361 -16.45 -21.18 10.18
CA GLY A 361 -17.80 -21.73 10.05
C GLY A 361 -18.01 -22.70 8.88
N ASP A 362 -17.23 -22.62 7.81
CA ASP A 362 -17.36 -23.51 6.65
C ASP A 362 -16.51 -24.78 6.80
N ARG A 363 -17.00 -25.89 6.24
CA ARG A 363 -16.20 -27.12 6.16
C ARG A 363 -14.97 -26.85 5.30
N PRO A 364 -13.77 -27.20 5.79
CA PRO A 364 -12.55 -27.01 5.01
C PRO A 364 -12.65 -27.86 3.72
N PHE A 365 -12.31 -27.23 2.59
CA PHE A 365 -12.26 -27.94 1.31
C PHE A 365 -10.84 -28.47 1.08
N PHE A 366 -10.73 -29.77 0.83
CA PHE A 366 -9.47 -30.47 0.59
C PHE A 366 -9.31 -30.83 -0.87
N VAL A 367 -8.12 -30.67 -1.39
CA VAL A 367 -7.70 -31.22 -2.69
C VAL A 367 -6.56 -32.19 -2.43
N GLY A 368 -6.74 -33.43 -2.85
CA GLY A 368 -5.82 -34.53 -2.60
C GLY A 368 -6.28 -35.49 -1.49
N PRO A 369 -5.46 -36.49 -1.07
CA PRO A 369 -4.11 -36.71 -1.57
C PRO A 369 -4.10 -37.10 -3.07
N VAL A 370 -3.12 -36.56 -3.81
CA VAL A 370 -2.95 -36.83 -5.25
C VAL A 370 -1.64 -37.56 -5.47
N ASP A 371 -1.75 -38.70 -6.20
CA ASP A 371 -0.63 -39.44 -6.75
C ASP A 371 -0.71 -39.32 -8.27
N LEU A 372 0.27 -38.69 -8.92
CA LEU A 372 0.25 -38.45 -10.36
C LEU A 372 1.67 -38.37 -10.91
N SER A 373 1.89 -38.99 -12.09
CA SER A 373 3.11 -38.86 -12.90
C SER A 373 2.81 -38.16 -14.22
N ILE A 374 3.54 -37.09 -14.52
CA ILE A 374 3.44 -36.34 -15.79
C ILE A 374 4.72 -36.54 -16.57
N LYS A 375 4.59 -37.07 -17.79
CA LYS A 375 5.69 -37.31 -18.72
C LYS A 375 5.77 -36.22 -19.78
N PRO A 376 6.96 -35.95 -20.33
CA PRO A 376 7.12 -34.95 -21.39
C PRO A 376 6.38 -35.33 -22.67
N GLY A 377 5.89 -34.33 -23.41
CA GLY A 377 5.27 -34.51 -24.72
C GLY A 377 3.86 -35.09 -24.69
N GLN A 378 3.19 -35.16 -23.55
CA GLN A 378 1.81 -35.63 -23.41
C GLN A 378 0.80 -34.49 -23.33
N ILE A 379 -0.40 -34.75 -23.87
CA ILE A 379 -1.59 -33.91 -23.63
C ILE A 379 -2.41 -34.57 -22.54
N THR A 380 -2.56 -33.89 -21.41
CA THR A 380 -3.39 -34.34 -20.28
C THR A 380 -4.62 -33.43 -20.17
N PHE A 381 -5.81 -34.01 -20.22
CA PHE A 381 -7.05 -33.30 -19.93
C PHE A 381 -7.52 -33.58 -18.52
N ILE A 382 -7.96 -32.52 -17.85
CA ILE A 382 -8.53 -32.56 -16.49
C ILE A 382 -9.99 -32.11 -16.60
N THR A 383 -10.92 -32.96 -16.19
CA THR A 383 -12.35 -32.70 -16.22
C THR A 383 -12.93 -32.75 -14.80
N GLY A 384 -14.15 -32.30 -14.62
CA GLY A 384 -14.84 -32.33 -13.31
C GLY A 384 -15.81 -31.18 -13.15
N GLY A 385 -16.73 -31.28 -12.23
CA GLY A 385 -17.72 -30.25 -11.94
C GLY A 385 -17.12 -28.91 -11.45
N ASN A 386 -17.91 -27.85 -11.47
CA ASN A 386 -17.49 -26.57 -10.89
C ASN A 386 -17.28 -26.75 -9.37
N GLY A 387 -16.20 -26.17 -8.83
CA GLY A 387 -15.85 -26.34 -7.42
C GLY A 387 -15.21 -27.69 -7.06
N SER A 388 -14.94 -28.58 -8.03
CA SER A 388 -14.31 -29.89 -7.75
C SER A 388 -12.84 -29.81 -7.34
N GLY A 389 -12.17 -28.65 -7.48
CA GLY A 389 -10.79 -28.43 -7.06
C GLY A 389 -9.77 -28.36 -8.23
N LYS A 390 -10.21 -28.33 -9.50
CA LYS A 390 -9.33 -28.33 -10.69
C LYS A 390 -8.28 -27.20 -10.67
N THR A 391 -8.72 -25.95 -10.51
CA THR A 391 -7.81 -24.80 -10.46
C THR A 391 -6.89 -24.86 -9.23
N THR A 392 -7.38 -25.31 -8.08
CA THR A 392 -6.56 -25.53 -6.87
C THR A 392 -5.49 -26.58 -7.13
N PHE A 393 -5.83 -27.68 -7.80
CA PHE A 393 -4.87 -28.71 -8.18
C PHE A 393 -3.78 -28.15 -9.12
N ILE A 394 -4.13 -27.34 -10.12
CA ILE A 394 -3.15 -26.70 -10.99
C ILE A 394 -2.23 -25.76 -10.20
N ARG A 395 -2.78 -25.01 -9.25
CA ARG A 395 -1.97 -24.12 -8.37
C ARG A 395 -1.04 -24.91 -7.45
N MET A 396 -1.44 -26.10 -6.98
CA MET A 396 -0.57 -27.05 -6.27
C MET A 396 0.52 -27.60 -7.21
N LEU A 397 0.14 -28.13 -8.36
CA LEU A 397 1.06 -28.71 -9.35
C LEU A 397 2.14 -27.71 -9.79
N THR A 398 1.78 -26.45 -9.99
CA THR A 398 2.74 -25.40 -10.38
C THR A 398 3.56 -24.85 -9.21
N GLY A 399 3.30 -25.30 -7.99
CA GLY A 399 3.94 -24.77 -6.79
C GLY A 399 3.52 -23.34 -6.45
N LEU A 400 2.39 -22.83 -6.98
CA LEU A 400 1.81 -21.54 -6.57
C LEU A 400 1.16 -21.62 -5.20
N TYR A 401 0.67 -22.82 -4.82
CA TYR A 401 0.23 -23.15 -3.47
C TYR A 401 1.24 -24.10 -2.83
N GLU A 402 1.68 -23.78 -1.61
CA GLU A 402 2.53 -24.65 -0.81
C GLU A 402 1.73 -25.88 -0.38
N LEU A 403 2.28 -27.08 -0.60
CA LEU A 403 1.65 -28.32 -0.15
C LEU A 403 1.62 -28.37 1.38
N GLN A 404 0.51 -28.86 1.93
CA GLN A 404 0.37 -29.10 3.38
C GLN A 404 0.80 -30.53 3.75
N GLY A 405 1.02 -31.38 2.76
CA GLY A 405 1.60 -32.69 2.91
C GLY A 405 1.79 -33.37 1.56
N GLY A 406 2.48 -34.49 1.57
CA GLY A 406 3.00 -35.12 0.38
C GLY A 406 4.22 -34.39 -0.19
N GLN A 407 4.61 -34.72 -1.40
CA GLN A 407 5.75 -34.09 -2.08
C GLN A 407 5.56 -33.98 -3.58
N ILE A 408 6.30 -33.06 -4.19
CA ILE A 408 6.52 -32.97 -5.64
C ILE A 408 7.97 -33.31 -5.90
N SER A 409 8.22 -34.14 -6.89
CA SER A 409 9.56 -34.44 -7.38
C SER A 409 9.71 -34.16 -8.88
N LEU A 410 10.89 -33.70 -9.27
CA LEU A 410 11.30 -33.49 -10.64
C LEU A 410 12.48 -34.39 -10.94
N ASN A 411 12.34 -35.30 -11.96
CA ASN A 411 13.38 -36.27 -12.30
C ASN A 411 13.88 -37.03 -11.06
N SER A 412 12.94 -37.53 -10.24
CA SER A 412 13.19 -38.25 -8.99
C SER A 412 13.81 -37.43 -7.83
N ASN A 413 14.05 -36.14 -8.03
CA ASN A 413 14.54 -35.26 -6.97
C ASN A 413 13.36 -34.50 -6.34
N ALA A 414 13.18 -34.62 -5.04
CA ALA A 414 12.15 -33.87 -4.33
C ALA A 414 12.40 -32.36 -4.45
N ILE A 415 11.35 -31.62 -4.80
CA ILE A 415 11.40 -30.15 -4.89
C ILE A 415 11.35 -29.57 -3.49
N THR A 416 12.38 -28.84 -3.13
CA THR A 416 12.45 -28.06 -1.89
C THR A 416 12.06 -26.61 -2.17
N ASN A 417 11.87 -25.82 -1.11
CA ASN A 417 11.63 -24.37 -1.26
C ASN A 417 12.76 -23.69 -2.07
N ASN A 418 13.99 -24.24 -2.04
CA ASN A 418 15.14 -23.71 -2.77
C ASN A 418 15.04 -23.94 -4.29
N ASP A 419 14.32 -24.94 -4.72
CA ASP A 419 14.21 -25.33 -6.12
C ASP A 419 12.92 -24.78 -6.76
N LEU A 420 12.05 -24.17 -5.95
CA LEU A 420 10.69 -23.82 -6.33
C LEU A 420 10.61 -22.84 -7.52
N ASP A 421 11.48 -21.84 -7.56
CA ASP A 421 11.52 -20.87 -8.68
C ASP A 421 12.02 -21.53 -9.96
N THR A 422 13.00 -22.43 -9.84
CA THR A 422 13.50 -23.24 -10.96
C THR A 422 12.41 -24.21 -11.46
N TYR A 423 11.68 -24.84 -10.53
CA TYR A 423 10.54 -25.70 -10.85
C TYR A 423 9.41 -24.91 -11.53
N ARG A 424 9.02 -23.76 -11.00
CA ARG A 424 8.02 -22.88 -11.62
C ARG A 424 8.40 -22.43 -13.03
N SER A 425 9.70 -22.33 -13.32
CA SER A 425 10.18 -21.94 -14.64
C SER A 425 9.88 -22.97 -15.75
N LEU A 426 9.49 -24.20 -15.38
CA LEU A 426 9.00 -25.22 -16.33
C LEU A 426 7.65 -24.86 -16.94
N PHE A 427 6.84 -24.10 -16.24
CA PHE A 427 5.44 -23.89 -16.58
C PHE A 427 5.21 -22.52 -17.22
N THR A 428 4.27 -22.49 -18.16
CA THR A 428 3.57 -21.28 -18.58
C THR A 428 2.08 -21.57 -18.56
N ALA A 429 1.25 -20.60 -18.16
CA ALA A 429 -0.15 -20.86 -17.90
C ALA A 429 -1.06 -19.72 -18.36
N VAL A 430 -2.25 -20.07 -18.87
CA VAL A 430 -3.39 -19.17 -18.98
C VAL A 430 -4.46 -19.68 -18.02
N PHE A 431 -4.57 -19.01 -16.87
CA PHE A 431 -5.59 -19.29 -15.86
C PHE A 431 -6.97 -18.75 -16.30
N SER A 432 -8.03 -19.24 -15.69
CA SER A 432 -9.40 -18.76 -15.93
C SER A 432 -9.56 -17.27 -15.57
N ASP A 433 -8.86 -16.81 -14.52
CA ASP A 433 -8.79 -15.42 -14.02
C ASP A 433 -7.55 -14.67 -14.52
N PHE A 434 -7.01 -15.01 -15.70
CA PHE A 434 -5.78 -14.45 -16.24
C PHE A 434 -5.77 -12.93 -16.34
N HIS A 435 -4.58 -12.35 -16.16
CA HIS A 435 -4.32 -10.94 -16.45
C HIS A 435 -3.49 -10.81 -17.72
N LEU A 436 -3.96 -9.99 -18.68
CA LEU A 436 -3.21 -9.70 -19.90
C LEU A 436 -2.35 -8.44 -19.70
N PHE A 437 -1.04 -8.63 -19.64
CA PHE A 437 -0.11 -7.51 -19.63
C PHE A 437 -0.03 -6.86 -21.01
N LYS A 438 0.01 -5.54 -21.06
CA LYS A 438 0.22 -4.82 -22.32
C LYS A 438 1.61 -5.05 -22.88
N GLN A 439 2.61 -5.21 -22.01
CA GLN A 439 4.00 -5.49 -22.39
C GLN A 439 4.30 -6.99 -22.24
N LEU A 440 5.04 -7.54 -23.19
CA LEU A 440 5.50 -8.93 -23.20
C LEU A 440 6.74 -9.08 -22.30
N TYR A 441 6.52 -9.08 -20.99
CA TYR A 441 7.59 -9.20 -20.00
C TYR A 441 8.27 -10.59 -20.11
N GLY A 442 9.61 -10.61 -20.00
CA GLY A 442 10.37 -11.87 -20.01
C GLY A 442 10.58 -12.52 -21.38
N ILE A 443 9.89 -12.06 -22.42
CA ILE A 443 10.00 -12.57 -23.78
C ILE A 443 11.07 -11.78 -24.52
N ARG A 444 12.27 -12.36 -24.64
CA ARG A 444 13.44 -11.68 -25.24
C ARG A 444 13.95 -12.31 -26.55
N THR A 445 13.49 -13.53 -26.86
CA THR A 445 14.09 -14.35 -27.91
C THR A 445 13.24 -14.52 -29.16
N SER A 446 11.97 -14.12 -29.13
CA SER A 446 11.07 -14.28 -30.28
C SER A 446 11.35 -13.23 -31.35
N SER A 447 11.45 -13.68 -32.61
CA SER A 447 11.58 -12.77 -33.75
C SER A 447 10.26 -12.05 -34.03
N GLN A 448 10.30 -10.84 -34.60
CA GLN A 448 9.09 -10.14 -35.02
C GLN A 448 8.25 -10.99 -35.99
N GLN A 449 8.90 -11.72 -36.88
CA GLN A 449 8.23 -12.61 -37.82
C GLN A 449 7.47 -13.72 -37.11
N GLU A 450 8.04 -14.35 -36.09
CA GLU A 450 7.35 -15.38 -35.30
C GLU A 450 6.10 -14.80 -34.59
N ILE A 451 6.20 -13.59 -34.06
CA ILE A 451 5.07 -12.90 -33.42
C ILE A 451 3.96 -12.63 -34.45
N ASP A 452 4.33 -12.13 -35.63
CA ASP A 452 3.39 -11.80 -36.71
C ASP A 452 2.72 -13.06 -37.27
N ASP A 453 3.47 -14.17 -37.42
CA ASP A 453 2.94 -15.48 -37.85
C ASP A 453 1.93 -16.04 -36.84
N TRP A 454 2.21 -15.91 -35.54
CA TRP A 454 1.26 -16.30 -34.49
C TRP A 454 0.05 -15.38 -34.43
N LEU A 455 0.21 -14.06 -34.58
CA LEU A 455 -0.91 -13.11 -34.65
C LEU A 455 -1.84 -13.47 -35.83
N LEU A 456 -1.26 -13.81 -36.98
CA LEU A 456 -2.03 -14.24 -38.14
C LEU A 456 -2.76 -15.58 -37.86
N PHE A 457 -2.05 -16.55 -37.28
CA PHE A 457 -2.63 -17.85 -36.95
C PHE A 457 -3.77 -17.71 -35.92
N LEU A 458 -3.64 -16.80 -34.95
CA LEU A 458 -4.66 -16.51 -33.91
C LEU A 458 -5.75 -15.55 -34.39
N GLU A 459 -5.71 -15.12 -35.68
CA GLU A 459 -6.68 -14.18 -36.28
C GLU A 459 -6.72 -12.83 -35.55
N MET A 460 -5.59 -12.37 -35.07
CA MET A 460 -5.42 -11.12 -34.32
C MET A 460 -4.66 -10.04 -35.09
N ASN A 461 -4.05 -10.38 -36.23
CA ASN A 461 -3.17 -9.50 -37.03
C ASN A 461 -3.85 -8.23 -37.54
N THR A 462 -5.20 -8.24 -37.74
CA THR A 462 -5.97 -7.05 -38.15
C THR A 462 -6.37 -6.14 -36.99
N LYS A 463 -6.26 -6.61 -35.75
CA LYS A 463 -6.72 -5.92 -34.53
C LYS A 463 -5.60 -5.44 -33.65
N VAL A 464 -4.50 -6.19 -33.62
CA VAL A 464 -3.38 -5.92 -32.72
C VAL A 464 -2.06 -6.11 -33.48
N SER A 465 -1.14 -5.21 -33.25
CA SER A 465 0.26 -5.34 -33.63
C SER A 465 1.15 -5.35 -32.39
N VAL A 466 2.33 -5.94 -32.50
CA VAL A 466 3.33 -5.92 -31.44
C VAL A 466 4.53 -5.11 -31.93
N LYS A 467 4.91 -4.08 -31.17
CA LYS A 467 6.12 -3.28 -31.40
C LYS A 467 6.82 -3.07 -30.06
N ASP A 468 8.12 -3.13 -30.05
CA ASP A 468 8.94 -2.96 -28.83
C ASP A 468 8.48 -3.88 -27.68
N ALA A 469 8.15 -5.12 -28.00
CA ALA A 469 7.56 -6.11 -27.09
C ALA A 469 6.29 -5.61 -26.37
N GLN A 470 5.47 -4.78 -27.03
CA GLN A 470 4.25 -4.25 -26.49
C GLN A 470 3.07 -4.41 -27.47
N PHE A 471 1.91 -4.84 -26.95
CA PHE A 471 0.67 -4.84 -27.71
C PHE A 471 0.18 -3.42 -27.98
N SER A 472 -0.26 -3.15 -29.21
CA SER A 472 -0.84 -1.84 -29.57
C SER A 472 -2.08 -1.52 -28.72
N THR A 473 -2.91 -2.51 -28.42
CA THR A 473 -4.06 -2.42 -27.52
C THR A 473 -4.34 -3.73 -26.81
N ILE A 474 -4.93 -3.65 -25.62
CA ILE A 474 -5.50 -4.78 -24.87
C ILE A 474 -7.01 -4.59 -24.59
N ASP A 475 -7.59 -3.51 -25.13
CA ASP A 475 -9.02 -3.22 -25.04
C ASP A 475 -9.75 -4.03 -26.14
N LEU A 476 -10.08 -5.25 -25.78
CA LEU A 476 -10.57 -6.30 -26.68
C LEU A 476 -11.65 -7.12 -25.97
N SER A 477 -12.43 -7.89 -26.73
CA SER A 477 -13.37 -8.86 -26.15
C SER A 477 -12.64 -9.93 -25.31
N SER A 478 -13.36 -10.60 -24.39
CA SER A 478 -12.79 -11.65 -23.51
C SER A 478 -12.08 -12.75 -24.32
N GLY A 479 -12.72 -13.26 -25.37
CA GLY A 479 -12.12 -14.26 -26.26
C GLY A 479 -10.86 -13.77 -26.95
N GLN A 480 -10.84 -12.53 -27.45
CA GLN A 480 -9.65 -11.94 -28.09
C GLN A 480 -8.52 -11.70 -27.09
N ARG A 481 -8.82 -11.26 -25.87
CA ARG A 481 -7.81 -11.16 -24.79
C ARG A 481 -7.22 -12.53 -24.44
N LYS A 482 -8.03 -13.60 -24.40
CA LYS A 482 -7.54 -14.98 -24.22
C LYS A 482 -6.63 -15.44 -25.37
N ARG A 483 -6.91 -15.02 -26.62
CA ARG A 483 -6.02 -15.31 -27.76
C ARG A 483 -4.66 -14.61 -27.62
N LEU A 484 -4.62 -13.35 -27.15
CA LEU A 484 -3.36 -12.66 -26.86
C LEU A 484 -2.62 -13.26 -25.65
N ALA A 485 -3.33 -13.71 -24.62
CA ALA A 485 -2.73 -14.44 -23.52
C ALA A 485 -2.08 -15.74 -23.98
N LEU A 486 -2.76 -16.49 -24.88
CA LEU A 486 -2.19 -17.68 -25.54
C LEU A 486 -0.94 -17.33 -26.35
N LEU A 487 -0.94 -16.22 -27.10
CA LEU A 487 0.26 -15.75 -27.80
C LEU A 487 1.42 -15.53 -26.83
N SER A 488 1.20 -14.77 -25.75
CA SER A 488 2.23 -14.52 -24.74
C SER A 488 2.79 -15.81 -24.16
N THR A 489 1.90 -16.74 -23.82
CA THR A 489 2.24 -18.07 -23.29
C THR A 489 3.09 -18.88 -24.28
N ILE A 490 2.74 -18.89 -25.56
CA ILE A 490 3.51 -19.60 -26.61
C ILE A 490 4.89 -18.98 -26.80
N LEU A 491 4.98 -17.66 -26.78
CA LEU A 491 6.25 -16.94 -26.95
C LEU A 491 7.21 -17.11 -25.75
N GLU A 492 6.71 -17.45 -24.56
CA GLU A 492 7.56 -17.82 -23.41
C GLU A 492 8.34 -19.11 -23.64
N ASN A 493 7.86 -20.00 -24.51
CA ASN A 493 8.49 -21.25 -24.92
C ASN A 493 8.98 -22.11 -23.74
N ARG A 494 8.05 -22.47 -22.84
CA ARG A 494 8.30 -23.32 -21.67
C ARG A 494 8.04 -24.80 -21.99
N PRO A 495 8.61 -25.74 -21.22
CA PRO A 495 8.35 -27.17 -21.41
C PRO A 495 6.91 -27.60 -21.18
N VAL A 496 6.19 -26.97 -20.24
CA VAL A 496 4.83 -27.35 -19.83
C VAL A 496 3.88 -26.18 -20.00
N TYR A 497 2.82 -26.41 -20.78
CA TYR A 497 1.75 -25.44 -21.03
C TYR A 497 0.51 -25.81 -20.23
N ILE A 498 -0.07 -24.85 -19.53
CA ILE A 498 -1.28 -25.03 -18.73
C ILE A 498 -2.40 -24.13 -19.24
N PHE A 499 -3.57 -24.71 -19.49
CA PHE A 499 -4.76 -24.00 -19.94
C PHE A 499 -5.93 -24.30 -18.99
N ASP A 500 -6.33 -23.31 -18.21
CA ASP A 500 -7.46 -23.44 -17.28
C ASP A 500 -8.73 -22.86 -17.92
N GLU A 501 -9.60 -23.75 -18.45
CA GLU A 501 -10.86 -23.41 -19.12
C GLU A 501 -10.69 -22.35 -20.25
N TRP A 502 -9.56 -22.42 -20.95
CA TRP A 502 -9.22 -21.40 -21.96
C TRP A 502 -10.24 -21.35 -23.10
N ALA A 503 -10.71 -22.51 -23.56
CA ALA A 503 -11.58 -22.63 -24.71
C ALA A 503 -13.03 -22.20 -24.44
N ALA A 504 -13.46 -22.07 -23.18
CA ALA A 504 -14.84 -21.78 -22.80
C ALA A 504 -15.38 -20.46 -23.42
N ASP A 505 -14.51 -19.42 -23.54
CA ASP A 505 -14.89 -18.12 -24.10
C ASP A 505 -14.59 -17.96 -25.58
N GLN A 506 -14.25 -19.06 -26.28
CA GLN A 506 -13.97 -19.03 -27.72
C GLN A 506 -15.21 -19.40 -28.52
N ASP A 507 -15.31 -18.82 -29.73
CA ASP A 507 -16.31 -19.26 -30.72
C ASP A 507 -16.03 -20.71 -31.15
N PRO A 508 -17.06 -21.43 -31.68
CA PRO A 508 -16.91 -22.86 -32.02
C PRO A 508 -15.79 -23.15 -33.03
N ILE A 509 -15.54 -22.22 -33.96
CA ILE A 509 -14.49 -22.40 -34.99
C ILE A 509 -13.12 -22.32 -34.34
N PHE A 510 -12.90 -21.29 -33.55
CA PHE A 510 -11.61 -21.11 -32.87
C PHE A 510 -11.38 -22.14 -31.76
N ARG A 511 -12.45 -22.57 -31.07
CA ARG A 511 -12.40 -23.68 -30.10
C ARG A 511 -11.88 -24.96 -30.76
N ARG A 512 -12.44 -25.34 -31.93
CA ARG A 512 -11.93 -26.47 -32.73
C ARG A 512 -10.46 -26.28 -33.12
N LYS A 513 -10.08 -25.08 -33.59
CA LYS A 513 -8.70 -24.75 -33.95
C LYS A 513 -7.74 -24.94 -32.78
N PHE A 514 -8.17 -24.54 -31.58
CA PHE A 514 -7.37 -24.74 -30.37
C PHE A 514 -7.09 -26.22 -30.11
N TYR A 515 -8.12 -27.03 -30.05
CA TYR A 515 -7.96 -28.46 -29.75
C TYR A 515 -7.26 -29.24 -30.90
N GLU A 516 -7.67 -29.02 -32.12
CA GLU A 516 -7.19 -29.84 -33.26
C GLU A 516 -5.88 -29.32 -33.89
N GLN A 517 -5.50 -28.04 -33.66
CA GLN A 517 -4.31 -27.47 -34.29
C GLN A 517 -3.30 -26.94 -33.28
N VAL A 518 -3.74 -26.14 -32.27
CA VAL A 518 -2.81 -25.52 -31.29
C VAL A 518 -2.18 -26.58 -30.40
N LEU A 519 -3.02 -27.42 -29.72
CA LEU A 519 -2.51 -28.44 -28.81
C LEU A 519 -1.61 -29.45 -29.49
N PRO A 520 -1.98 -30.04 -30.66
CA PRO A 520 -1.09 -30.95 -31.39
C PRO A 520 0.21 -30.26 -31.87
N LYS A 521 0.14 -28.97 -32.26
CA LYS A 521 1.35 -28.23 -32.67
C LYS A 521 2.31 -28.04 -31.51
N LEU A 522 1.82 -27.78 -30.28
CA LEU A 522 2.63 -27.74 -29.08
C LEU A 522 3.25 -29.09 -28.76
N LYS A 523 2.44 -30.17 -28.79
CA LYS A 523 2.93 -31.54 -28.59
C LYS A 523 4.01 -31.93 -29.62
N ALA A 524 3.81 -31.60 -30.90
CA ALA A 524 4.78 -31.88 -31.95
C ALA A 524 6.13 -31.14 -31.77
N ARG A 525 6.14 -30.02 -31.01
CA ARG A 525 7.36 -29.31 -30.57
C ARG A 525 8.03 -29.98 -29.37
N GLY A 526 7.48 -31.06 -28.82
CA GLY A 526 7.95 -31.75 -27.62
C GLY A 526 7.44 -31.19 -26.31
N ASN A 527 6.51 -30.22 -26.37
CA ASN A 527 5.93 -29.61 -25.17
C ASN A 527 4.86 -30.54 -24.56
N THR A 528 4.75 -30.47 -23.24
CA THR A 528 3.68 -31.09 -22.45
C THR A 528 2.53 -30.11 -22.30
N VAL A 529 1.30 -30.57 -22.44
CA VAL A 529 0.09 -29.76 -22.33
C VAL A 529 -0.81 -30.31 -21.24
N ILE A 530 -1.24 -29.45 -20.31
CA ILE A 530 -2.25 -29.79 -19.30
C ILE A 530 -3.41 -28.81 -19.49
N ALA A 531 -4.60 -29.32 -19.83
CA ALA A 531 -5.76 -28.47 -20.06
C ALA A 531 -6.95 -28.90 -19.19
N ILE A 532 -7.48 -27.98 -18.44
CA ILE A 532 -8.78 -28.10 -17.80
C ILE A 532 -9.83 -27.80 -18.86
N THR A 533 -10.73 -28.75 -19.09
CA THR A 533 -11.77 -28.62 -20.13
C THR A 533 -13.06 -29.34 -19.76
N HIS A 534 -14.16 -28.85 -20.34
CA HIS A 534 -15.49 -29.45 -20.29
C HIS A 534 -15.96 -29.89 -21.70
N ASP A 535 -15.10 -29.74 -22.72
CA ASP A 535 -15.43 -30.01 -24.13
C ASP A 535 -15.22 -31.51 -24.46
N ASP A 536 -16.23 -32.32 -24.19
CA ASP A 536 -16.23 -33.79 -24.37
C ASP A 536 -15.93 -34.24 -25.79
N ALA A 537 -16.36 -33.47 -26.79
CA ALA A 537 -16.07 -33.75 -28.21
C ALA A 537 -14.56 -33.91 -28.52
N TYR A 538 -13.67 -33.37 -27.69
CA TYR A 538 -12.22 -33.38 -27.93
C TYR A 538 -11.44 -34.31 -26.98
N PHE A 539 -12.10 -35.03 -26.07
CA PHE A 539 -11.41 -35.91 -25.10
C PHE A 539 -10.51 -36.96 -25.74
N HIS A 540 -10.84 -37.39 -26.96
CA HIS A 540 -10.04 -38.33 -27.74
C HIS A 540 -8.65 -37.82 -28.16
N LEU A 541 -8.38 -36.50 -28.03
CA LEU A 541 -7.09 -35.89 -28.32
C LEU A 541 -6.11 -35.94 -27.12
N ALA A 542 -6.59 -36.32 -25.95
CA ALA A 542 -5.74 -36.46 -24.76
C ALA A 542 -5.01 -37.82 -24.76
N ASP A 543 -3.74 -37.78 -24.35
CA ASP A 543 -2.99 -39.02 -24.04
C ASP A 543 -3.38 -39.55 -22.65
N VAL A 544 -3.74 -38.62 -21.73
CA VAL A 544 -4.17 -38.91 -20.35
C VAL A 544 -5.43 -38.12 -20.07
N HIS A 545 -6.47 -38.79 -19.58
CA HIS A 545 -7.69 -38.11 -19.14
C HIS A 545 -7.91 -38.34 -17.64
N LEU A 546 -7.94 -37.24 -16.90
CA LEU A 546 -8.11 -37.20 -15.44
C LEU A 546 -9.47 -36.59 -15.11
N LYS A 547 -10.12 -37.09 -14.07
CA LYS A 547 -11.38 -36.54 -13.56
C LYS A 547 -11.21 -36.12 -12.11
N MET A 548 -11.55 -34.87 -11.82
CA MET A 548 -11.56 -34.31 -10.47
C MET A 548 -12.98 -34.38 -9.89
N VAL A 549 -13.15 -35.05 -8.75
CA VAL A 549 -14.44 -35.18 -8.05
C VAL A 549 -14.19 -34.89 -6.57
N GLU A 550 -14.85 -33.85 -6.04
CA GLU A 550 -14.77 -33.45 -4.62
C GLU A 550 -13.32 -33.40 -4.06
N GLY A 551 -12.39 -32.84 -4.85
CA GLY A 551 -10.98 -32.71 -4.48
C GLY A 551 -10.13 -33.96 -4.72
N GLN A 552 -10.71 -35.07 -5.17
CA GLN A 552 -9.98 -36.29 -5.51
C GLN A 552 -9.73 -36.39 -7.01
N LEU A 553 -8.51 -36.74 -7.39
CA LEU A 553 -8.12 -36.94 -8.78
C LEU A 553 -8.16 -38.43 -9.13
N MET A 554 -8.88 -38.78 -10.17
CA MET A 554 -9.03 -40.15 -10.64
C MET A 554 -8.64 -40.24 -12.13
N GLU A 555 -7.93 -41.29 -12.54
CA GLU A 555 -7.77 -41.60 -13.97
C GLU A 555 -9.11 -42.01 -14.57
N HIS A 556 -9.51 -41.33 -15.62
CA HIS A 556 -10.70 -41.69 -16.38
C HIS A 556 -10.28 -42.52 -17.59
N HIS A 557 -10.31 -43.84 -17.45
CA HIS A 557 -10.22 -44.72 -18.62
C HIS A 557 -11.48 -44.51 -19.45
N SER A 558 -11.36 -43.97 -20.67
CA SER A 558 -12.44 -44.01 -21.66
C SER A 558 -12.81 -45.46 -21.90
N VAL A 559 -13.99 -45.84 -21.45
CA VAL A 559 -14.59 -47.12 -21.85
C VAL A 559 -14.75 -47.06 -23.35
N GLU A 560 -13.90 -47.80 -24.08
CA GLU A 560 -14.11 -48.08 -25.49
C GLU A 560 -15.53 -48.67 -25.66
N ASN A 561 -16.34 -48.02 -26.48
CA ASN A 561 -17.57 -48.49 -27.07
C ASN A 561 -18.02 -49.91 -26.65
N GLU A 562 -18.77 -50.04 -25.57
CA GLU A 562 -19.71 -51.18 -25.51
C GLU A 562 -20.82 -50.91 -26.53
N GLY A 563 -20.81 -51.73 -27.55
CA GLY A 563 -21.70 -51.66 -28.69
C GLY A 563 -23.17 -51.54 -28.28
N MET A 564 -23.88 -50.62 -28.90
CA MET A 564 -25.33 -50.67 -28.92
C MET A 564 -25.77 -52.03 -29.49
N PRO A 565 -26.60 -52.79 -28.77
CA PRO A 565 -27.31 -53.87 -29.39
C PRO A 565 -28.36 -53.29 -30.35
N SER A 566 -28.34 -53.80 -31.55
CA SER A 566 -29.21 -53.53 -32.70
C SER A 566 -30.70 -53.51 -32.36
#